data_affbf90eaedbc564b365d1557eb1d155
#
_entry.id   affbf90eaedbc564b365d1557eb1d155
#
_cell.length_a   1.000
_cell.length_b   1.000
_cell.length_c   1.000
_cell.angle_alpha   90.00
_cell.angle_beta   90.00
_cell.angle_gamma   90.00
#
_symmetry.space_group_name_H-M   'P 1'
#
loop_
_entity.id
_entity.type
_entity.pdbx_description
1 polymer ?
#
loop_
_entity_poly.entity_id
_entity_poly.type
_entity_poly.pdbx_seq_one_letter_code
_entity_poly.pdbx_strand_id
1 'polypeptide(L)'
;YVVAKGNLDVLENPEQALEQFKEVKDSLMAEAYSLLPYDAILPGDQELTMKPEQVAGLLNMMNINVVGTNITLDGVDKFVTSKIIKRDGIKVAIMGIMDPYAVKYYTSEQKDHIVLGNPVEAIKEEMEILAEVADIFILLTHQGADLDYALAEKIDGLDVIVGSHSQSPIDKPEEVNGTLIVQAGKEGYYVGIAELIINGRNIVSKSGRIDTMKFGM
;
A
#
# COMPACT_ATOMS: atom_id res chain seq x y z
N TYR A 1 -7.49 -7.03 -24.26
CA TYR A 1 -7.88 -6.25 -25.46
C TYR A 1 -9.35 -5.88 -25.34
N VAL A 2 -9.65 -4.69 -24.81
CA VAL A 2 -10.95 -4.07 -25.03
C VAL A 2 -10.88 -3.51 -26.46
N VAL A 3 -11.46 -4.22 -27.42
CA VAL A 3 -11.75 -3.66 -28.72
C VAL A 3 -12.89 -2.67 -28.50
N ALA A 4 -12.56 -1.40 -28.26
CA ALA A 4 -13.53 -0.35 -28.44
C ALA A 4 -14.02 -0.48 -29.89
N LYS A 5 -15.30 -0.84 -30.08
CA LYS A 5 -15.95 -0.68 -31.37
C LYS A 5 -15.71 0.76 -31.77
N GLY A 6 -14.95 0.93 -32.84
CA GLY A 6 -14.46 2.22 -33.26
C GLY A 6 -15.59 3.25 -33.35
N ASN A 7 -15.55 4.18 -32.45
CA ASN A 7 -16.29 5.41 -32.58
C ASN A 7 -15.33 6.43 -33.15
N LEU A 8 -15.72 7.06 -34.23
CA LEU A 8 -15.03 8.20 -34.84
C LEU A 8 -14.84 9.36 -33.83
N ASP A 9 -15.63 9.36 -32.74
CA ASP A 9 -15.59 10.32 -31.63
C ASP A 9 -14.21 10.39 -30.92
N VAL A 10 -13.43 9.29 -30.92
CA VAL A 10 -12.06 9.27 -30.35
C VAL A 10 -11.12 10.22 -31.11
N LEU A 11 -11.34 10.38 -32.41
CA LEU A 11 -10.53 11.28 -33.23
C LEU A 11 -10.99 12.75 -33.12
N GLU A 12 -12.25 12.97 -32.73
CA GLU A 12 -12.81 14.32 -32.57
C GLU A 12 -12.49 14.91 -31.18
N ASN A 13 -12.32 14.07 -30.14
CA ASN A 13 -11.97 14.53 -28.79
C ASN A 13 -11.01 13.55 -28.08
N PRO A 14 -9.71 13.60 -28.41
CA PRO A 14 -8.73 12.65 -27.88
C PRO A 14 -8.52 12.76 -26.35
N GLU A 15 -8.73 13.94 -25.76
CA GLU A 15 -8.60 14.13 -24.31
C GLU A 15 -9.72 13.41 -23.55
N GLN A 16 -10.96 13.57 -24.03
CA GLN A 16 -12.11 12.89 -23.45
C GLN A 16 -12.01 11.36 -23.61
N ALA A 17 -11.53 10.90 -24.77
CA ALA A 17 -11.30 9.49 -25.00
C ALA A 17 -10.22 8.90 -24.07
N LEU A 18 -9.17 9.67 -23.79
CA LEU A 18 -8.13 9.27 -22.84
C LEU A 18 -8.66 9.21 -21.40
N GLU A 19 -9.48 10.15 -20.99
CA GLU A 19 -10.10 10.18 -19.67
C GLU A 19 -11.03 8.97 -19.48
N GLN A 20 -11.90 8.68 -20.45
CA GLN A 20 -12.75 7.48 -20.43
C GLN A 20 -11.93 6.18 -20.37
N PHE A 21 -10.83 6.12 -21.11
CA PHE A 21 -9.94 4.96 -21.07
C PHE A 21 -9.33 4.76 -19.68
N LYS A 22 -8.90 5.84 -19.03
CA LYS A 22 -8.38 5.77 -17.66
C LYS A 22 -9.45 5.27 -16.69
N GLU A 23 -10.66 5.83 -16.73
CA GLU A 23 -11.77 5.40 -15.86
C GLU A 23 -12.10 3.92 -16.02
N VAL A 24 -12.16 3.42 -17.25
CA VAL A 24 -12.40 1.99 -17.53
C VAL A 24 -11.26 1.13 -17.00
N LYS A 25 -10.00 1.54 -17.21
CA LYS A 25 -8.83 0.84 -16.69
C LYS A 25 -8.85 0.76 -15.17
N ASP A 26 -9.09 1.88 -14.51
CA ASP A 26 -9.07 1.97 -13.06
C ASP A 26 -10.21 1.13 -12.43
N SER A 27 -11.39 1.14 -13.05
CA SER A 27 -12.52 0.29 -12.64
C SER A 27 -12.22 -1.19 -12.78
N LEU A 28 -11.60 -1.62 -13.90
CA LEU A 28 -11.17 -3.01 -14.09
C LEU A 28 -10.10 -3.43 -13.09
N MET A 29 -9.18 -2.53 -12.74
CA MET A 29 -8.18 -2.79 -11.71
C MET A 29 -8.84 -2.95 -10.33
N ALA A 30 -9.78 -2.07 -9.96
CA ALA A 30 -10.51 -2.17 -8.71
C ALA A 30 -11.31 -3.49 -8.62
N GLU A 31 -11.96 -3.89 -9.71
CA GLU A 31 -12.65 -5.20 -9.79
C GLU A 31 -11.68 -6.36 -9.60
N ALA A 32 -10.53 -6.34 -10.28
CA ALA A 32 -9.50 -7.37 -10.13
C ALA A 32 -8.98 -7.47 -8.69
N TYR A 33 -8.72 -6.33 -8.04
CA TYR A 33 -8.32 -6.30 -6.63
C TYR A 33 -9.40 -6.87 -5.71
N SER A 34 -10.69 -6.63 -6.00
CA SER A 34 -11.80 -7.15 -5.19
C SER A 34 -11.91 -8.68 -5.20
N LEU A 35 -11.33 -9.33 -6.21
CA LEU A 35 -11.30 -10.80 -6.31
C LEU A 35 -10.20 -11.45 -5.45
N LEU A 36 -9.27 -10.65 -4.93
CA LEU A 36 -8.15 -11.14 -4.12
C LEU A 36 -8.45 -10.95 -2.63
N PRO A 37 -8.05 -11.89 -1.77
CA PRO A 37 -8.33 -11.84 -0.34
C PRO A 37 -7.34 -10.92 0.40
N TYR A 38 -7.29 -9.64 0.04
CA TYR A 38 -6.46 -8.68 0.77
C TYR A 38 -6.98 -8.40 2.17
N ASP A 39 -6.14 -8.49 3.17
CA ASP A 39 -6.43 -8.04 4.53
C ASP A 39 -6.39 -6.51 4.66
N ALA A 40 -5.42 -5.88 3.98
CA ALA A 40 -5.28 -4.43 3.88
C ALA A 40 -4.48 -4.04 2.62
N ILE A 41 -4.69 -2.82 2.16
CA ILE A 41 -3.88 -2.18 1.11
C ILE A 41 -3.47 -0.78 1.55
N LEU A 42 -2.36 -0.29 1.00
CA LEU A 42 -1.93 1.10 1.05
C LEU A 42 -2.00 1.67 -0.36
N PRO A 43 -2.68 2.81 -0.60
CA PRO A 43 -2.67 3.45 -1.91
C PRO A 43 -1.30 4.06 -2.21
N GLY A 44 -0.95 4.10 -3.49
CA GLY A 44 0.22 4.81 -3.97
C GLY A 44 -0.03 6.30 -4.21
N ASP A 45 1.00 7.01 -4.60
CA ASP A 45 0.93 8.42 -4.95
C ASP A 45 -0.01 8.69 -6.14
N GLN A 46 -0.08 7.77 -7.10
CA GLN A 46 -0.96 7.91 -8.28
C GLN A 46 -2.44 7.88 -7.89
N GLU A 47 -2.84 6.99 -6.99
CA GLU A 47 -4.21 6.91 -6.51
C GLU A 47 -4.57 8.15 -5.68
N LEU A 48 -3.68 8.59 -4.78
CA LEU A 48 -3.96 9.75 -3.93
C LEU A 48 -4.10 11.06 -4.70
N THR A 49 -3.43 11.19 -5.85
CA THR A 49 -3.50 12.40 -6.69
C THR A 49 -4.64 12.39 -7.70
N MET A 50 -5.49 11.36 -7.69
CA MET A 50 -6.77 11.35 -8.40
C MET A 50 -7.78 12.26 -7.68
N LYS A 51 -8.86 12.64 -8.37
CA LYS A 51 -9.95 13.37 -7.73
C LYS A 51 -10.56 12.54 -6.58
N PRO A 52 -10.89 13.15 -5.43
CA PRO A 52 -11.41 12.43 -4.27
C PRO A 52 -12.62 11.52 -4.58
N GLU A 53 -13.51 11.97 -5.45
CA GLU A 53 -14.69 11.19 -5.86
C GLU A 53 -14.30 9.92 -6.63
N GLN A 54 -13.26 9.97 -7.45
CA GLN A 54 -12.74 8.82 -8.18
C GLN A 54 -12.11 7.82 -7.20
N VAL A 55 -11.28 8.29 -6.28
CA VAL A 55 -10.69 7.45 -5.22
C VAL A 55 -11.80 6.77 -4.41
N ALA A 56 -12.77 7.54 -3.92
CA ALA A 56 -13.90 7.00 -3.15
C ALA A 56 -14.67 5.93 -3.93
N GLY A 57 -14.90 6.16 -5.23
CA GLY A 57 -15.54 5.20 -6.13
C GLY A 57 -14.78 3.88 -6.22
N LEU A 58 -13.47 3.94 -6.48
CA LEU A 58 -12.60 2.76 -6.58
C LEU A 58 -12.54 1.98 -5.26
N LEU A 59 -12.37 2.67 -4.13
CA LEU A 59 -12.33 2.05 -2.81
C LEU A 59 -13.67 1.37 -2.44
N ASN A 60 -14.80 1.93 -2.88
CA ASN A 60 -16.10 1.30 -2.70
C ASN A 60 -16.24 0.00 -3.52
N MET A 61 -15.69 -0.02 -4.74
CA MET A 61 -15.71 -1.21 -5.60
C MET A 61 -14.83 -2.34 -5.03
N MET A 62 -13.66 -2.00 -4.53
CA MET A 62 -12.71 -2.99 -4.00
C MET A 62 -13.18 -3.67 -2.72
N ASN A 63 -13.97 -2.99 -1.88
CA ASN A 63 -14.42 -3.49 -0.57
C ASN A 63 -13.27 -4.05 0.31
N ILE A 64 -12.10 -3.42 0.26
CA ILE A 64 -10.87 -3.78 0.98
C ILE A 64 -10.60 -2.72 2.05
N ASN A 65 -9.94 -3.11 3.15
CA ASN A 65 -9.46 -2.14 4.15
C ASN A 65 -8.29 -1.34 3.56
N VAL A 66 -8.42 -0.03 3.55
CA VAL A 66 -7.38 0.90 3.10
C VAL A 66 -6.74 1.53 4.32
N VAL A 67 -5.48 1.20 4.56
CA VAL A 67 -4.72 1.75 5.69
C VAL A 67 -3.95 2.99 5.26
N GLY A 68 -3.98 4.01 6.11
CA GLY A 68 -3.28 5.27 5.87
C GLY A 68 -3.04 5.99 7.19
N THR A 69 -2.03 5.54 7.95
CA THR A 69 -1.75 6.02 9.31
C THR A 69 -1.40 7.51 9.34
N ASN A 70 -0.72 8.01 8.31
CA ASN A 70 -0.38 9.43 8.16
C ASN A 70 -1.09 10.11 7.00
N ILE A 71 -2.13 9.49 6.42
CA ILE A 71 -2.81 9.96 5.21
C ILE A 71 -4.21 10.43 5.56
N THR A 72 -4.54 11.65 5.15
CA THR A 72 -5.91 12.16 5.12
C THR A 72 -6.21 12.63 3.70
N LEU A 73 -7.35 12.24 3.17
CA LEU A 73 -7.83 12.63 1.85
C LEU A 73 -9.22 13.25 1.99
N ASP A 74 -9.36 14.50 1.61
CA ASP A 74 -10.61 15.24 1.74
C ASP A 74 -11.75 14.55 0.99
N GLY A 75 -12.88 14.38 1.67
CA GLY A 75 -14.07 13.72 1.11
C GLY A 75 -13.97 12.20 1.00
N VAL A 76 -12.94 11.56 1.56
CA VAL A 76 -12.76 10.10 1.55
C VAL A 76 -12.60 9.55 2.96
N ASP A 77 -13.69 9.05 3.55
CA ASP A 77 -13.71 8.50 4.92
C ASP A 77 -13.32 7.01 5.02
N LYS A 78 -12.73 6.46 3.96
CA LYS A 78 -12.40 5.02 3.85
C LYS A 78 -11.03 4.66 4.42
N PHE A 79 -10.20 5.64 4.72
CA PHE A 79 -8.89 5.40 5.31
C PHE A 79 -9.04 5.11 6.80
N VAL A 80 -8.40 4.05 7.24
CA VAL A 80 -8.24 3.75 8.68
C VAL A 80 -6.77 3.87 9.04
N THR A 81 -6.47 4.34 10.26
CA THR A 81 -5.08 4.48 10.73
C THR A 81 -4.37 3.14 10.79
N SER A 82 -5.12 2.09 11.17
CA SER A 82 -4.62 0.72 11.23
C SER A 82 -5.73 -0.30 11.06
N LYS A 83 -5.35 -1.54 10.74
CA LYS A 83 -6.25 -2.70 10.69
C LYS A 83 -5.69 -3.81 11.57
N ILE A 84 -6.50 -4.31 12.50
CA ILE A 84 -6.15 -5.52 13.26
C ILE A 84 -6.81 -6.72 12.59
N ILE A 85 -6.01 -7.73 12.30
CA ILE A 85 -6.46 -9.06 11.88
C ILE A 85 -6.09 -10.10 12.93
N LYS A 86 -6.81 -11.22 12.95
CA LYS A 86 -6.51 -12.33 13.87
C LYS A 86 -6.26 -13.60 13.07
N ARG A 87 -5.12 -14.23 13.33
CA ARG A 87 -4.73 -15.52 12.74
C ARG A 87 -4.24 -16.45 13.86
N ASP A 88 -4.86 -17.60 14.01
CA ASP A 88 -4.50 -18.62 15.01
C ASP A 88 -4.31 -18.09 16.44
N GLY A 89 -5.13 -17.11 16.81
CA GLY A 89 -5.07 -16.47 18.13
C GLY A 89 -4.13 -15.27 18.23
N ILE A 90 -3.23 -15.08 17.27
CA ILE A 90 -2.31 -13.93 17.18
C ILE A 90 -3.04 -12.74 16.56
N LYS A 91 -2.85 -11.57 17.13
CA LYS A 91 -3.38 -10.30 16.63
C LYS A 91 -2.28 -9.54 15.90
N VAL A 92 -2.49 -9.29 14.63
CA VAL A 92 -1.56 -8.57 13.76
C VAL A 92 -2.14 -7.20 13.45
N ALA A 93 -1.42 -6.16 13.82
CA ALA A 93 -1.73 -4.78 13.43
C ALA A 93 -1.05 -4.47 12.08
N ILE A 94 -1.82 -3.95 11.15
CA ILE A 94 -1.34 -3.50 9.84
C ILE A 94 -1.54 -1.99 9.79
N MET A 95 -0.46 -1.25 9.63
CA MET A 95 -0.40 0.20 9.46
C MET A 95 0.04 0.54 8.05
N GLY A 96 -0.16 1.79 7.61
CA GLY A 96 0.26 2.22 6.28
C GLY A 96 0.72 3.67 6.26
N ILE A 97 1.90 3.94 5.68
CA ILE A 97 2.41 5.31 5.56
C ILE A 97 2.86 5.64 4.14
N MET A 98 2.77 6.93 3.81
CA MET A 98 3.38 7.51 2.63
C MET A 98 4.33 8.64 3.05
N ASP A 99 5.53 8.68 2.46
CA ASP A 99 6.43 9.82 2.63
C ASP A 99 5.88 11.03 1.85
N PRO A 100 5.80 12.23 2.45
CA PRO A 100 5.34 13.44 1.77
C PRO A 100 6.12 13.77 0.49
N TYR A 101 7.35 13.27 0.37
CA TYR A 101 8.19 13.44 -0.81
C TYR A 101 7.67 12.65 -2.02
N ALA A 102 6.89 11.58 -1.82
CA ALA A 102 6.33 10.79 -2.90
C ALA A 102 5.44 11.62 -3.85
N VAL A 103 4.73 12.62 -3.30
CA VAL A 103 3.83 13.51 -4.06
C VAL A 103 4.47 14.82 -4.51
N LYS A 104 5.79 15.01 -4.36
CA LYS A 104 6.47 16.28 -4.61
C LYS A 104 6.38 16.80 -6.04
N TYR A 105 6.32 15.90 -7.00
CA TYR A 105 6.29 16.25 -8.43
C TYR A 105 4.88 16.53 -8.98
N TYR A 106 3.85 16.28 -8.20
CA TYR A 106 2.48 16.58 -8.58
C TYR A 106 2.16 18.06 -8.41
N THR A 107 1.23 18.58 -9.21
CA THR A 107 0.80 19.96 -9.14
C THR A 107 0.07 20.27 -7.83
N SER A 108 -0.07 21.56 -7.49
CA SER A 108 -0.83 21.96 -6.30
C SER A 108 -2.29 21.48 -6.39
N GLU A 109 -2.92 21.58 -7.54
CA GLU A 109 -4.29 21.12 -7.78
C GLU A 109 -4.47 19.61 -7.52
N GLN A 110 -3.45 18.81 -7.83
CA GLN A 110 -3.47 17.36 -7.58
C GLN A 110 -3.23 16.99 -6.11
N LYS A 111 -2.74 17.92 -5.29
CA LYS A 111 -2.30 17.66 -3.91
C LYS A 111 -3.07 18.42 -2.84
N ASP A 112 -3.82 19.46 -3.19
CA ASP A 112 -4.46 20.34 -2.22
C ASP A 112 -5.52 19.65 -1.35
N HIS A 113 -6.00 18.48 -1.79
CA HIS A 113 -6.93 17.63 -1.07
C HIS A 113 -6.22 16.51 -0.26
N ILE A 114 -4.88 16.44 -0.27
CA ILE A 114 -4.09 15.41 0.43
C ILE A 114 -3.36 16.05 1.61
N VAL A 115 -3.51 15.48 2.80
CA VAL A 115 -2.69 15.82 3.96
C VAL A 115 -1.87 14.58 4.34
N LEU A 116 -0.53 14.73 4.31
CA LEU A 116 0.41 13.71 4.75
C LEU A 116 1.10 14.20 6.03
N GLY A 117 0.83 13.52 7.14
CA GLY A 117 1.49 13.76 8.42
C GLY A 117 2.93 13.25 8.43
N ASN A 118 3.66 13.55 9.49
CA ASN A 118 5.00 13.00 9.72
C ASN A 118 4.92 11.48 9.90
N PRO A 119 5.56 10.66 9.04
CA PRO A 119 5.46 9.21 9.11
C PRO A 119 5.92 8.62 10.45
N VAL A 120 7.04 9.10 10.98
CA VAL A 120 7.63 8.58 12.24
C VAL A 120 6.72 8.86 13.44
N GLU A 121 6.16 10.07 13.51
CA GLU A 121 5.24 10.46 14.59
C GLU A 121 3.96 9.64 14.50
N ALA A 122 3.35 9.56 13.32
CA ALA A 122 2.12 8.80 13.11
C ALA A 122 2.25 7.32 13.46
N ILE A 123 3.38 6.67 13.08
CA ILE A 123 3.63 5.28 13.42
C ILE A 123 3.76 5.11 14.94
N LYS A 124 4.54 5.98 15.62
CA LYS A 124 4.76 5.87 17.07
C LYS A 124 3.46 6.05 17.84
N GLU A 125 2.66 7.05 17.48
CA GLU A 125 1.35 7.29 18.09
C GLU A 125 0.41 6.09 17.90
N GLU A 126 0.33 5.55 16.69
CA GLU A 126 -0.54 4.40 16.42
C GLU A 126 -0.05 3.13 17.13
N MET A 127 1.26 2.87 17.15
CA MET A 127 1.85 1.74 17.89
C MET A 127 1.58 1.83 19.39
N GLU A 128 1.64 3.03 19.98
CA GLU A 128 1.31 3.23 21.39
C GLU A 128 -0.17 2.90 21.68
N ILE A 129 -1.08 3.32 20.80
CA ILE A 129 -2.52 2.97 20.90
C ILE A 129 -2.73 1.46 20.81
N LEU A 130 -1.97 0.78 19.98
CA LEU A 130 -2.13 -0.64 19.68
C LEU A 130 -1.31 -1.59 20.60
N ALA A 131 -0.43 -1.06 21.45
CA ALA A 131 0.52 -1.84 22.24
C ALA A 131 -0.13 -2.95 23.11
N GLU A 132 -1.31 -2.67 23.67
CA GLU A 132 -2.04 -3.63 24.52
C GLU A 132 -2.95 -4.58 23.72
N VAL A 133 -3.13 -4.34 22.41
CA VAL A 133 -4.12 -5.05 21.61
C VAL A 133 -3.54 -5.83 20.43
N ALA A 134 -2.30 -5.59 20.05
CA ALA A 134 -1.60 -6.27 18.96
C ALA A 134 -0.41 -7.08 19.48
N ASP A 135 -0.14 -8.21 18.86
CA ASP A 135 1.01 -9.07 19.15
C ASP A 135 2.12 -8.88 18.11
N ILE A 136 1.78 -8.44 16.88
CA ILE A 136 2.68 -8.25 15.72
C ILE A 136 2.33 -6.96 15.02
N PHE A 137 3.35 -6.21 14.58
CA PHE A 137 3.21 -4.95 13.86
C PHE A 137 3.79 -5.05 12.45
N ILE A 138 2.92 -4.90 11.44
CA ILE A 138 3.28 -4.83 10.03
C ILE A 138 3.04 -3.42 9.51
N LEU A 139 4.02 -2.85 8.84
CA LEU A 139 3.93 -1.54 8.22
C LEU A 139 3.99 -1.67 6.70
N LEU A 140 2.96 -1.19 6.02
CA LEU A 140 2.99 -0.96 4.57
C LEU A 140 3.58 0.43 4.31
N THR A 141 4.50 0.55 3.37
CA THR A 141 5.14 1.84 3.08
C THR A 141 5.09 2.20 1.59
N HIS A 142 4.90 3.50 1.31
CA HIS A 142 5.08 4.05 -0.02
C HIS A 142 6.09 5.21 0.03
N GLN A 143 7.39 4.85 0.15
CA GLN A 143 8.49 5.81 0.32
C GLN A 143 9.81 5.36 -0.33
N GLY A 144 9.93 4.08 -0.68
CA GLY A 144 11.14 3.49 -1.23
C GLY A 144 12.06 2.85 -0.20
N ALA A 145 12.84 1.87 -0.66
CA ALA A 145 13.63 0.99 0.21
C ALA A 145 14.62 1.75 1.12
N ASP A 146 15.32 2.76 0.61
CA ASP A 146 16.31 3.51 1.42
C ASP A 146 15.65 4.16 2.65
N LEU A 147 14.43 4.71 2.50
CA LEU A 147 13.68 5.28 3.61
C LEU A 147 13.10 4.19 4.53
N ASP A 148 12.78 3.02 4.01
CA ASP A 148 12.34 1.88 4.82
C ASP A 148 13.44 1.38 5.76
N TYR A 149 14.69 1.28 5.26
CA TYR A 149 15.85 0.96 6.09
C TYR A 149 16.09 2.02 7.17
N ALA A 150 16.07 3.31 6.79
CA ALA A 150 16.25 4.41 7.74
C ALA A 150 15.11 4.51 8.77
N LEU A 151 13.91 4.08 8.42
CA LEU A 151 12.76 4.03 9.32
C LEU A 151 12.90 2.89 10.34
N ALA A 152 13.32 1.70 9.90
CA ALA A 152 13.55 0.55 10.77
C ALA A 152 14.62 0.84 11.84
N GLU A 153 15.64 1.64 11.52
CA GLU A 153 16.64 2.09 12.51
C GLU A 153 16.06 3.01 13.59
N LYS A 154 14.95 3.71 13.31
CA LYS A 154 14.38 4.76 14.19
C LYS A 154 13.20 4.31 15.02
N ILE A 155 12.57 3.20 14.64
CA ILE A 155 11.33 2.73 15.26
C ILE A 155 11.53 1.33 15.77
N ASP A 156 11.50 1.19 17.09
CA ASP A 156 11.54 -0.10 17.76
C ASP A 156 10.16 -0.78 17.74
N GLY A 157 10.14 -2.10 17.67
CA GLY A 157 8.92 -2.89 17.81
C GLY A 157 8.13 -3.13 16.54
N LEU A 158 8.58 -2.63 15.38
CA LEU A 158 8.06 -3.09 14.09
C LEU A 158 8.60 -4.49 13.80
N ASP A 159 7.73 -5.36 13.29
CA ASP A 159 8.12 -6.72 12.93
C ASP A 159 8.44 -6.88 11.46
N VAL A 160 7.63 -6.27 10.59
CA VAL A 160 7.81 -6.31 9.13
C VAL A 160 7.50 -4.96 8.52
N ILE A 161 8.35 -4.53 7.59
CA ILE A 161 8.04 -3.45 6.64
C ILE A 161 7.83 -4.09 5.26
N VAL A 162 6.68 -3.83 4.64
CA VAL A 162 6.38 -4.18 3.26
C VAL A 162 6.49 -2.92 2.42
N GLY A 163 7.63 -2.75 1.76
CA GLY A 163 8.00 -1.56 1.02
C GLY A 163 7.43 -1.49 -0.39
N SER A 164 7.32 -0.25 -0.89
CA SER A 164 6.96 0.05 -2.27
C SER A 164 7.58 1.37 -2.76
N HIS A 165 7.09 1.96 -3.85
CA HIS A 165 7.51 3.20 -4.50
C HIS A 165 8.80 3.08 -5.34
N SER A 166 9.92 2.56 -4.81
CA SER A 166 11.19 2.46 -5.57
C SER A 166 11.14 1.44 -6.71
N GLN A 167 10.11 0.61 -6.79
CA GLN A 167 9.90 -0.40 -7.83
C GLN A 167 11.01 -1.44 -7.96
N SER A 168 11.97 -1.47 -7.05
CA SER A 168 13.09 -2.38 -7.04
C SER A 168 12.80 -3.57 -6.13
N PRO A 169 12.93 -4.83 -6.60
CA PRO A 169 12.74 -5.98 -5.73
C PRO A 169 13.91 -6.10 -4.73
N ILE A 170 13.60 -6.55 -3.52
CA ILE A 170 14.60 -6.95 -2.53
C ILE A 170 14.73 -8.46 -2.58
N ASP A 171 15.71 -8.95 -3.33
CA ASP A 171 15.92 -10.40 -3.53
C ASP A 171 16.33 -11.13 -2.25
N LYS A 172 17.02 -10.42 -1.37
CA LYS A 172 17.48 -10.91 -0.08
C LYS A 172 17.02 -9.96 1.00
N PRO A 173 15.81 -10.16 1.52
CA PRO A 173 15.30 -9.37 2.63
C PRO A 173 16.26 -9.40 3.82
N GLU A 174 16.44 -8.24 4.45
CA GLU A 174 17.32 -8.04 5.59
C GLU A 174 16.52 -7.63 6.81
N GLU A 175 17.04 -7.97 7.99
CA GLU A 175 16.49 -7.54 9.25
C GLU A 175 17.32 -6.38 9.82
N VAL A 176 16.68 -5.26 10.08
CA VAL A 176 17.29 -4.06 10.66
C VAL A 176 16.55 -3.73 11.95
N ASN A 177 17.27 -3.63 13.04
CA ASN A 177 16.71 -3.33 14.37
C ASN A 177 15.52 -4.25 14.74
N GLY A 178 15.60 -5.52 14.36
CA GLY A 178 14.53 -6.50 14.59
C GLY A 178 13.36 -6.41 13.58
N THR A 179 13.38 -5.52 12.60
CA THR A 179 12.36 -5.35 11.58
C THR A 179 12.78 -6.02 10.27
N LEU A 180 12.03 -7.01 9.79
CA LEU A 180 12.25 -7.60 8.46
C LEU A 180 11.74 -6.64 7.37
N ILE A 181 12.58 -6.30 6.39
CA ILE A 181 12.24 -5.40 5.29
C ILE A 181 12.09 -6.20 3.99
N VAL A 182 10.92 -6.13 3.36
CA VAL A 182 10.59 -6.83 2.12
C VAL A 182 10.00 -5.88 1.08
N GLN A 183 10.32 -6.10 -0.20
CA GLN A 183 9.71 -5.39 -1.32
C GLN A 183 9.71 -6.27 -2.56
N ALA A 184 8.55 -6.43 -3.23
CA ALA A 184 8.39 -7.33 -4.38
C ALA A 184 8.70 -6.69 -5.75
N GLY A 185 8.97 -5.37 -5.80
CA GLY A 185 9.23 -4.68 -7.07
C GLY A 185 7.96 -4.13 -7.72
N LYS A 186 7.79 -4.31 -9.03
CA LYS A 186 6.75 -3.64 -9.82
C LYS A 186 5.97 -4.61 -10.73
N GLU A 187 4.83 -4.09 -11.23
CA GLU A 187 4.05 -4.66 -12.35
C GLU A 187 3.60 -6.11 -12.15
N GLY A 188 3.61 -6.61 -10.90
CA GLY A 188 3.22 -7.99 -10.60
C GLY A 188 4.18 -9.05 -11.15
N TYR A 189 5.43 -8.70 -11.48
CA TYR A 189 6.42 -9.69 -11.90
C TYR A 189 6.82 -10.65 -10.78
N TYR A 190 6.65 -10.23 -9.56
CA TYR A 190 7.01 -10.99 -8.37
C TYR A 190 5.90 -10.97 -7.32
N VAL A 191 5.87 -12.03 -6.52
CA VAL A 191 5.12 -12.08 -5.26
C VAL A 191 6.14 -12.09 -4.13
N GLY A 192 6.04 -11.13 -3.20
CA GLY A 192 6.80 -11.12 -1.97
C GLY A 192 6.16 -12.03 -0.94
N ILE A 193 6.99 -12.79 -0.23
CA ILE A 193 6.58 -13.68 0.86
C ILE A 193 7.41 -13.33 2.07
N ALA A 194 6.77 -12.95 3.17
CA ALA A 194 7.38 -12.82 4.48
C ALA A 194 6.84 -13.92 5.39
N GLU A 195 7.73 -14.67 6.03
CA GLU A 195 7.40 -15.78 6.92
C GLU A 195 7.84 -15.46 8.35
N LEU A 196 6.91 -15.53 9.28
CA LEU A 196 7.16 -15.35 10.71
C LEU A 196 6.88 -16.65 11.43
N ILE A 197 7.88 -17.21 12.11
CA ILE A 197 7.69 -18.39 12.95
C ILE A 197 7.41 -17.90 14.37
N ILE A 198 6.26 -18.32 14.92
CA ILE A 198 5.75 -17.84 16.20
C ILE A 198 5.69 -18.99 17.20
N ASN A 199 6.18 -18.75 18.42
CA ASN A 199 6.04 -19.64 19.56
C ASN A 199 5.31 -18.90 20.69
N GLY A 200 4.07 -19.33 20.97
CA GLY A 200 3.16 -18.57 21.83
C GLY A 200 2.79 -17.24 21.21
N ARG A 201 3.29 -16.13 21.75
CA ARG A 201 3.12 -14.77 21.18
C ARG A 201 4.44 -14.16 20.69
N ASN A 202 5.54 -14.91 20.79
CA ASN A 202 6.85 -14.40 20.43
C ASN A 202 7.24 -14.87 19.03
N ILE A 203 7.74 -13.97 18.21
CA ILE A 203 8.37 -14.29 16.94
C ILE A 203 9.75 -14.86 17.25
N VAL A 204 10.01 -16.10 16.78
CA VAL A 204 11.29 -16.78 16.97
C VAL A 204 12.17 -16.75 15.72
N SER A 205 11.59 -16.48 14.57
CA SER A 205 12.31 -16.32 13.29
C SER A 205 11.51 -15.50 12.31
N LYS A 206 12.20 -14.71 11.50
CA LYS A 206 11.68 -13.94 10.38
C LYS A 206 12.47 -14.30 9.14
N SER A 207 11.81 -14.43 8.00
CA SER A 207 12.47 -14.61 6.70
C SER A 207 11.60 -14.05 5.58
N GLY A 208 12.23 -13.74 4.45
CA GLY A 208 11.52 -13.26 3.28
C GLY A 208 12.14 -13.77 1.99
N ARG A 209 11.32 -13.83 0.96
CA ARG A 209 11.75 -14.13 -0.43
C ARG A 209 10.79 -13.51 -1.42
N ILE A 210 11.23 -13.48 -2.67
CA ILE A 210 10.38 -13.13 -3.81
C ILE A 210 10.28 -14.35 -4.75
N ASP A 211 9.08 -14.62 -5.24
CA ASP A 211 8.82 -15.66 -6.24
C ASP A 211 8.40 -14.99 -7.56
N THR A 212 9.03 -15.39 -8.67
CA THR A 212 8.70 -14.87 -10.00
C THR A 212 7.33 -15.38 -10.44
N MET A 213 6.47 -14.48 -10.89
CA MET A 213 5.19 -14.84 -11.46
C MET A 213 5.39 -15.41 -12.86
N LYS A 214 4.88 -16.64 -13.08
CA LYS A 214 4.86 -17.25 -14.41
C LYS A 214 3.53 -16.91 -15.05
N PHE A 215 3.56 -16.00 -16.03
CA PHE A 215 2.41 -15.78 -16.90
C PHE A 215 2.33 -17.00 -17.83
N GLY A 216 1.23 -17.77 -17.74
CA GLY A 216 0.99 -18.86 -18.68
C GLY A 216 0.92 -18.32 -20.10
N MET A 217 1.76 -18.84 -21.00
CA MET A 217 1.64 -18.64 -22.44
C MET A 217 0.54 -19.54 -23.01
#